data_26b1eab603a2d7212a9ebc032adfca02
#
_entry.id   26b1eab603a2d7212a9ebc032adfca02
#
_cell.length_a   1.000
_cell.length_b   1.000
_cell.length_c   1.000
_cell.angle_alpha   90.00
_cell.angle_beta   90.00
_cell.angle_gamma   90.00
#
_symmetry.space_group_name_H-M   'P 1'
#
loop_
_entity.id
_entity.type
_entity.pdbx_description
1 polymer ?
#
loop_
_entity_poly.entity_id
_entity_poly.type
_entity_poly.pdbx_seq_one_letter_code
_entity_poly.pdbx_strand_id
1 'polypeptide(L)'
;MRHISKEWNNGASLIENQFRRLVSLCVLYLAQGLPAGFTYVAFVAYLSDNGTPPEDIAILFATIALPWTFKFVWGPVIDLLVIPEFGRRRPWILFAQSGMVISLATILFVPNIIDKIALVTVLLFIHNLFSSLQDVSVDALAVDVLQPDEVAKANGMMFATKRGGMIIGGAVLGMLVPDFGIKFVIMIQIPLLILIMLLPLFLREKPGNKLFPWENSESEIVKPKEVVLNSEEGTLLAWKENDDLRFRGA
;
A
#
# COMPACT_ATOMS: atom_id res chain seq x y z
N MET A 1 21.56 -9.02 -12.62
CA MET A 1 20.65 -9.89 -11.86
C MET A 1 21.23 -10.41 -10.54
N ARG A 2 22.48 -10.92 -10.46
CA ARG A 2 23.10 -11.41 -9.20
C ARG A 2 23.30 -10.34 -8.10
N HIS A 3 23.45 -9.06 -8.45
CA HIS A 3 23.62 -7.97 -7.49
C HIS A 3 22.30 -7.63 -6.76
N ILE A 4 21.20 -7.59 -7.51
CA ILE A 4 19.86 -7.30 -6.97
C ILE A 4 19.40 -8.41 -6.01
N SER A 5 19.72 -9.69 -6.30
CA SER A 5 19.34 -10.80 -5.43
C SER A 5 20.08 -10.80 -4.07
N LYS A 6 21.30 -10.27 -4.02
CA LYS A 6 22.08 -10.17 -2.78
C LYS A 6 21.56 -9.08 -1.84
N GLU A 7 21.12 -7.94 -2.41
CA GLU A 7 20.52 -6.85 -1.63
C GLU A 7 19.11 -7.20 -1.12
N TRP A 8 18.39 -8.07 -1.86
CA TRP A 8 17.05 -8.52 -1.47
C TRP A 8 17.06 -9.66 -0.43
N ASN A 9 18.06 -10.52 -0.44
CA ASN A 9 18.08 -11.78 0.34
C ASN A 9 18.56 -11.64 1.80
N ASN A 10 18.91 -10.45 2.28
CA ASN A 10 19.51 -10.30 3.62
C ASN A 10 18.50 -10.31 4.79
N GLY A 11 17.27 -10.82 4.60
CA GLY A 11 16.29 -10.88 5.70
C GLY A 11 15.95 -9.54 6.35
N ALA A 12 16.55 -8.44 5.83
CA ALA A 12 16.47 -7.11 6.36
C ALA A 12 15.04 -6.54 6.29
N SER A 13 14.62 -5.87 7.34
CA SER A 13 13.38 -5.09 7.37
C SER A 13 13.45 -3.87 6.44
N LEU A 14 12.31 -3.19 6.25
CA LEU A 14 12.29 -1.94 5.48
C LEU A 14 13.18 -0.86 6.09
N ILE A 15 13.31 -0.81 7.42
CA ILE A 15 14.15 0.15 8.10
C ILE A 15 15.64 -0.08 7.79
N GLU A 16 16.06 -1.33 7.66
CA GLU A 16 17.48 -1.67 7.48
C GLU A 16 17.97 -1.57 6.04
N ASN A 17 17.08 -1.67 5.05
CA ASN A 17 17.48 -1.72 3.65
C ASN A 17 16.78 -0.62 2.81
N GLN A 18 17.56 0.40 2.40
CA GLN A 18 17.09 1.52 1.59
C GLN A 18 16.45 1.09 0.27
N PHE A 19 17.08 0.15 -0.45
CA PHE A 19 16.58 -0.30 -1.75
C PHE A 19 15.21 -0.98 -1.61
N ARG A 20 15.06 -1.91 -0.65
CA ARG A 20 13.77 -2.57 -0.37
C ARG A 20 12.70 -1.56 0.01
N ARG A 21 13.04 -0.59 0.86
CA ARG A 21 12.15 0.49 1.30
C ARG A 21 11.63 1.30 0.13
N LEU A 22 12.52 1.85 -0.71
CA LEU A 22 12.13 2.69 -1.85
C LEU A 22 11.35 1.90 -2.90
N VAL A 23 11.80 0.71 -3.27
CA VAL A 23 11.10 -0.14 -4.24
C VAL A 23 9.71 -0.53 -3.74
N SER A 24 9.58 -0.91 -2.46
CA SER A 24 8.30 -1.29 -1.89
C SER A 24 7.30 -0.13 -1.90
N LEU A 25 7.72 1.06 -1.48
CA LEU A 25 6.87 2.25 -1.52
C LEU A 25 6.44 2.61 -2.95
N CYS A 26 7.36 2.55 -3.92
CA CYS A 26 7.05 2.80 -5.32
C CYS A 26 6.06 1.78 -5.88
N VAL A 27 6.24 0.49 -5.62
CA VAL A 27 5.34 -0.57 -6.09
C VAL A 27 3.95 -0.46 -5.47
N LEU A 28 3.85 -0.07 -4.19
CA LEU A 28 2.57 0.20 -3.54
C LEU A 28 1.84 1.40 -4.14
N TYR A 29 2.56 2.43 -4.58
CA TYR A 29 1.99 3.58 -5.31
C TYR A 29 1.57 3.22 -6.75
N LEU A 30 2.25 2.26 -7.40
CA LEU A 30 1.82 1.71 -8.68
C LEU A 30 0.42 1.08 -8.58
N ALA A 31 0.14 0.35 -7.48
CA ALA A 31 -1.16 -0.26 -7.22
C ALA A 31 -2.32 0.76 -7.20
N GLN A 32 -2.06 2.00 -6.81
CA GLN A 32 -3.06 3.08 -6.87
C GLN A 32 -3.16 3.68 -8.27
N GLY A 33 -2.02 3.82 -8.94
CA GLY A 33 -1.96 4.42 -10.27
C GLY A 33 -2.73 3.63 -11.33
N LEU A 34 -2.60 2.31 -11.33
CA LEU A 34 -3.24 1.44 -12.32
C LEU A 34 -4.77 1.60 -12.36
N PRO A 35 -5.53 1.43 -11.26
CA PRO A 35 -6.98 1.62 -11.26
C PRO A 35 -7.40 3.08 -11.47
N ALA A 36 -6.60 4.03 -10.99
CA ALA A 36 -6.88 5.44 -11.22
C ALA A 36 -6.81 5.79 -12.71
N GLY A 37 -5.76 5.34 -13.41
CA GLY A 37 -5.63 5.51 -14.86
C GLY A 37 -6.79 4.86 -15.61
N PHE A 38 -7.13 3.63 -15.26
CA PHE A 38 -8.30 2.96 -15.81
C PHE A 38 -9.57 3.79 -15.61
N THR A 39 -9.87 4.21 -14.40
CA THR A 39 -11.12 4.91 -14.07
C THR A 39 -11.20 6.28 -14.73
N TYR A 40 -10.11 7.07 -14.69
CA TYR A 40 -10.12 8.45 -15.16
C TYR A 40 -9.86 8.60 -16.67
N VAL A 41 -9.35 7.58 -17.35
CA VAL A 41 -9.03 7.66 -18.79
C VAL A 41 -9.77 6.59 -19.58
N ALA A 42 -9.46 5.31 -19.39
CA ALA A 42 -10.01 4.24 -20.22
C ALA A 42 -11.53 4.06 -20.02
N PHE A 43 -12.00 4.11 -18.77
CA PHE A 43 -13.41 3.92 -18.48
C PHE A 43 -14.27 5.11 -18.92
N VAL A 44 -13.76 6.34 -18.80
CA VAL A 44 -14.44 7.53 -19.31
C VAL A 44 -14.57 7.51 -20.82
N ALA A 45 -13.48 7.18 -21.53
CA ALA A 45 -13.52 7.03 -22.98
C ALA A 45 -14.58 5.98 -23.38
N TYR A 46 -14.56 4.80 -22.72
CA TYR A 46 -15.55 3.76 -22.95
C TYR A 46 -16.99 4.23 -22.72
N LEU A 47 -17.27 4.96 -21.64
CA LEU A 47 -18.61 5.50 -21.35
C LEU A 47 -19.04 6.50 -22.43
N SER A 48 -18.15 7.41 -22.82
CA SER A 48 -18.42 8.43 -23.83
C SER A 48 -18.69 7.82 -25.20
N ASP A 49 -17.88 6.81 -25.62
CA ASP A 49 -18.03 6.11 -26.89
C ASP A 49 -19.34 5.31 -26.97
N ASN A 50 -19.87 4.88 -25.82
CA ASN A 50 -21.15 4.19 -25.72
C ASN A 50 -22.35 5.13 -25.44
N GLY A 51 -22.15 6.45 -25.61
CA GLY A 51 -23.23 7.43 -25.53
C GLY A 51 -23.76 7.70 -24.12
N THR A 52 -22.98 7.41 -23.08
CA THR A 52 -23.36 7.76 -21.70
C THR A 52 -23.46 9.28 -21.56
N PRO A 53 -24.59 9.83 -21.01
CA PRO A 53 -24.74 11.24 -20.82
C PRO A 53 -23.61 11.86 -19.97
N PRO A 54 -23.13 13.07 -20.32
CA PRO A 54 -22.08 13.75 -19.56
C PRO A 54 -22.44 13.95 -18.09
N GLU A 55 -23.73 14.12 -17.77
CA GLU A 55 -24.25 14.27 -16.42
C GLU A 55 -23.99 13.02 -15.57
N ASP A 56 -24.19 11.82 -16.13
CA ASP A 56 -23.95 10.55 -15.44
C ASP A 56 -22.46 10.33 -15.20
N ILE A 57 -21.61 10.71 -16.16
CA ILE A 57 -20.15 10.69 -16.00
C ILE A 57 -19.72 11.68 -14.90
N ALA A 58 -20.32 12.87 -14.85
CA ALA A 58 -20.04 13.85 -13.81
C ALA A 58 -20.45 13.36 -12.42
N ILE A 59 -21.62 12.72 -12.29
CA ILE A 59 -22.10 12.11 -11.03
C ILE A 59 -21.14 11.00 -10.60
N LEU A 60 -20.70 10.16 -11.53
CA LEU A 60 -19.69 9.14 -11.24
C LEU A 60 -18.43 9.75 -10.64
N PHE A 61 -17.85 10.78 -11.29
CA PHE A 61 -16.64 11.42 -10.79
C PHE A 61 -16.83 12.10 -9.43
N ALA A 62 -17.93 12.81 -9.24
CA ALA A 62 -18.25 13.43 -7.96
C ALA A 62 -18.32 12.37 -6.85
N THR A 63 -18.95 11.23 -7.13
CA THR A 63 -19.13 10.14 -6.16
C THR A 63 -17.80 9.48 -5.80
N ILE A 64 -16.97 9.13 -6.79
CA ILE A 64 -15.69 8.45 -6.52
C ILE A 64 -14.61 9.38 -5.92
N ALA A 65 -14.81 10.70 -5.98
CA ALA A 65 -13.93 11.67 -5.34
C ALA A 65 -14.18 11.80 -3.83
N LEU A 66 -15.38 11.43 -3.33
CA LEU A 66 -15.72 11.57 -1.91
C LEU A 66 -14.74 10.85 -0.97
N PRO A 67 -14.34 9.57 -1.19
CA PRO A 67 -13.37 8.89 -0.34
C PRO A 67 -12.02 9.64 -0.24
N TRP A 68 -11.59 10.29 -1.31
CA TRP A 68 -10.36 11.07 -1.35
C TRP A 68 -10.47 12.39 -0.61
N THR A 69 -11.64 13.02 -0.63
CA THR A 69 -11.94 14.25 0.12
C THR A 69 -11.89 13.99 1.62
N PHE A 70 -12.39 12.85 2.08
CA PHE A 70 -12.47 12.48 3.49
C PHE A 70 -11.35 11.55 3.95
N LYS A 71 -10.30 11.34 3.16
CA LYS A 71 -9.22 10.39 3.48
C LYS A 71 -8.51 10.68 4.81
N PHE A 72 -8.56 11.90 5.32
CA PHE A 72 -7.96 12.29 6.61
C PHE A 72 -8.53 11.49 7.79
N VAL A 73 -9.76 10.98 7.68
CA VAL A 73 -10.40 10.12 8.69
C VAL A 73 -9.62 8.81 8.89
N TRP A 74 -8.94 8.33 7.87
CA TRP A 74 -8.17 7.09 7.94
C TRP A 74 -6.96 7.17 8.87
N GLY A 75 -6.34 8.36 9.02
CA GLY A 75 -5.18 8.55 9.90
C GLY A 75 -5.44 8.02 11.32
N PRO A 76 -6.42 8.59 12.06
CA PRO A 76 -6.80 8.09 13.38
C PRO A 76 -7.19 6.60 13.39
N VAL A 77 -7.91 6.13 12.36
CA VAL A 77 -8.37 4.72 12.30
C VAL A 77 -7.19 3.76 12.23
N ILE A 78 -6.21 4.00 11.36
CA ILE A 78 -5.03 3.14 11.21
C ILE A 78 -4.09 3.22 12.41
N ASP A 79 -4.17 4.28 13.22
CA ASP A 79 -3.37 4.45 14.42
C ASP A 79 -3.99 3.79 15.66
N LEU A 80 -5.31 3.67 15.71
CA LEU A 80 -6.04 3.03 16.82
C LEU A 80 -5.92 1.51 16.81
N LEU A 81 -5.91 0.89 15.63
CA LEU A 81 -5.91 -0.57 15.48
C LEU A 81 -4.53 -1.03 14.98
N VAL A 82 -3.65 -1.31 15.91
CA VAL A 82 -2.29 -1.79 15.63
C VAL A 82 -2.17 -3.26 15.99
N ILE A 83 -1.57 -4.05 15.09
CA ILE A 83 -1.20 -5.44 15.36
C ILE A 83 0.33 -5.51 15.46
N PRO A 84 0.92 -5.37 16.65
CA PRO A 84 2.37 -5.15 16.81
C PRO A 84 3.24 -6.25 16.21
N GLU A 85 2.74 -7.50 16.23
CA GLU A 85 3.47 -8.66 15.75
C GLU A 85 3.67 -8.65 14.23
N PHE A 86 2.69 -8.09 13.48
CA PHE A 86 2.70 -8.05 12.01
C PHE A 86 3.26 -6.76 11.41
N GLY A 87 3.54 -5.78 12.23
CA GLY A 87 3.81 -4.42 11.84
C GLY A 87 2.59 -3.50 12.02
N ARG A 88 2.84 -2.19 11.98
CA ARG A 88 1.82 -1.19 12.27
C ARG A 88 0.95 -0.87 11.05
N ARG A 89 1.54 -0.83 9.86
CA ARG A 89 0.88 -0.38 8.62
C ARG A 89 0.53 -1.52 7.66
N ARG A 90 1.34 -2.56 7.65
CA ARG A 90 1.20 -3.71 6.75
C ARG A 90 -0.19 -4.37 6.77
N PRO A 91 -0.83 -4.65 7.92
CA PRO A 91 -2.18 -5.23 7.94
C PRO A 91 -3.20 -4.35 7.24
N TRP A 92 -3.12 -3.03 7.40
CA TRP A 92 -4.00 -2.07 6.77
C TRP A 92 -3.80 -1.99 5.26
N ILE A 93 -2.54 -2.04 4.80
CA ILE A 93 -2.21 -2.08 3.37
C ILE A 93 -2.80 -3.34 2.73
N LEU A 94 -2.62 -4.51 3.36
CA LEU A 94 -3.17 -5.78 2.87
C LEU A 94 -4.70 -5.78 2.85
N PHE A 95 -5.33 -5.29 3.90
CA PHE A 95 -6.79 -5.15 3.99
C PHE A 95 -7.33 -4.24 2.89
N ALA A 96 -6.72 -3.07 2.71
CA ALA A 96 -7.12 -2.11 1.69
C ALA A 96 -6.93 -2.66 0.27
N GLN A 97 -5.79 -3.28 -0.03
CA GLN A 97 -5.55 -3.90 -1.35
C GLN A 97 -6.49 -5.06 -1.63
N SER A 98 -6.81 -5.87 -0.62
CA SER A 98 -7.82 -6.94 -0.77
C SER A 98 -9.19 -6.35 -1.13
N GLY A 99 -9.61 -5.27 -0.46
CA GLY A 99 -10.84 -4.55 -0.79
C GLY A 99 -10.82 -3.96 -2.20
N MET A 100 -9.69 -3.40 -2.64
CA MET A 100 -9.53 -2.91 -4.02
C MET A 100 -9.69 -4.02 -5.06
N VAL A 101 -9.06 -5.18 -4.84
CA VAL A 101 -9.16 -6.34 -5.74
C VAL A 101 -10.59 -6.87 -5.79
N ILE A 102 -11.22 -7.07 -4.64
CA ILE A 102 -12.58 -7.62 -4.55
C ILE A 102 -13.59 -6.68 -5.21
N SER A 103 -13.54 -5.38 -4.92
CA SER A 103 -14.45 -4.39 -5.50
C SER A 103 -14.31 -4.31 -7.02
N LEU A 104 -13.07 -4.34 -7.54
CA LEU A 104 -12.81 -4.34 -8.97
C LEU A 104 -13.29 -5.65 -9.63
N ALA A 105 -13.03 -6.80 -9.00
CA ALA A 105 -13.51 -8.09 -9.48
C ALA A 105 -15.04 -8.18 -9.52
N THR A 106 -15.73 -7.55 -8.57
CA THR A 106 -17.21 -7.54 -8.54
C THR A 106 -17.80 -6.86 -9.78
N ILE A 107 -17.10 -5.86 -10.37
CA ILE A 107 -17.56 -5.19 -11.59
C ILE A 107 -17.66 -6.17 -12.78
N LEU A 108 -16.83 -7.22 -12.82
CA LEU A 108 -16.89 -8.24 -13.88
C LEU A 108 -18.23 -8.97 -13.95
N PHE A 109 -18.92 -9.11 -12.81
CA PHE A 109 -20.22 -9.78 -12.71
C PHE A 109 -21.40 -8.88 -13.09
N VAL A 110 -21.17 -7.57 -13.32
CA VAL A 110 -22.22 -6.67 -13.81
C VAL A 110 -22.51 -6.99 -15.30
N PRO A 111 -23.75 -7.41 -15.67
CA PRO A 111 -24.01 -7.93 -17.03
C PRO A 111 -23.78 -6.85 -18.11
N ASN A 112 -24.41 -5.70 -17.97
CA ASN A 112 -24.26 -4.53 -18.84
C ASN A 112 -23.84 -3.32 -18.02
N ILE A 113 -22.60 -2.87 -18.25
CA ILE A 113 -21.99 -1.76 -17.48
C ILE A 113 -22.73 -0.45 -17.76
N ILE A 114 -23.13 -0.21 -19.01
CA ILE A 114 -23.78 1.04 -19.42
C ILE A 114 -25.17 1.16 -18.76
N ASP A 115 -25.99 0.10 -18.88
CA ASP A 115 -27.34 0.11 -18.30
C ASP A 115 -27.33 0.12 -16.76
N LYS A 116 -26.22 -0.28 -16.16
CA LYS A 116 -26.04 -0.38 -14.70
C LYS A 116 -25.01 0.61 -14.16
N ILE A 117 -24.88 1.77 -14.80
CA ILE A 117 -23.86 2.76 -14.45
C ILE A 117 -23.93 3.18 -12.96
N ALA A 118 -25.15 3.32 -12.41
CA ALA A 118 -25.31 3.64 -11.00
C ALA A 118 -24.71 2.55 -10.07
N LEU A 119 -24.90 1.25 -10.40
CA LEU A 119 -24.29 0.17 -9.64
C LEU A 119 -22.76 0.18 -9.79
N VAL A 120 -22.26 0.40 -10.99
CA VAL A 120 -20.81 0.49 -11.25
C VAL A 120 -20.20 1.69 -10.51
N THR A 121 -20.92 2.81 -10.44
CA THR A 121 -20.50 3.99 -9.65
C THR A 121 -20.34 3.64 -8.16
N VAL A 122 -21.29 2.90 -7.58
CA VAL A 122 -21.19 2.42 -6.18
C VAL A 122 -19.99 1.48 -6.00
N LEU A 123 -19.77 0.55 -6.92
CA LEU A 123 -18.61 -0.37 -6.84
C LEU A 123 -17.28 0.38 -6.97
N LEU A 124 -17.20 1.37 -7.85
CA LEU A 124 -16.03 2.23 -7.98
C LEU A 124 -15.85 3.16 -6.77
N PHE A 125 -16.94 3.62 -6.14
CA PHE A 125 -16.86 4.34 -4.86
C PHE A 125 -16.24 3.45 -3.77
N ILE A 126 -16.71 2.21 -3.63
CA ILE A 126 -16.15 1.23 -2.69
C ILE A 126 -14.67 0.97 -3.01
N HIS A 127 -14.33 0.80 -4.29
CA HIS A 127 -12.93 0.67 -4.72
C HIS A 127 -12.07 1.87 -4.29
N ASN A 128 -12.57 3.10 -4.50
CA ASN A 128 -11.86 4.32 -4.12
C ASN A 128 -11.78 4.50 -2.60
N LEU A 129 -12.75 3.99 -1.84
CA LEU A 129 -12.70 3.96 -0.38
C LEU A 129 -11.50 3.14 0.10
N PHE A 130 -11.31 1.93 -0.43
CA PHE A 130 -10.15 1.11 -0.13
C PHE A 130 -8.85 1.69 -0.69
N SER A 131 -8.89 2.30 -1.88
CA SER A 131 -7.72 2.96 -2.47
C SER A 131 -7.24 4.15 -1.63
N SER A 132 -8.17 4.96 -1.09
CA SER A 132 -7.83 6.07 -0.19
C SER A 132 -7.28 5.59 1.16
N LEU A 133 -7.80 4.48 1.70
CA LEU A 133 -7.25 3.83 2.90
C LEU A 133 -5.83 3.29 2.65
N GLN A 134 -5.60 2.67 1.50
CA GLN A 134 -4.27 2.20 1.11
C GLN A 134 -3.29 3.36 0.97
N ASP A 135 -3.68 4.47 0.35
CA ASP A 135 -2.88 5.68 0.19
C ASP A 135 -2.38 6.19 1.55
N VAL A 136 -3.29 6.43 2.49
CA VAL A 136 -2.94 6.89 3.85
C VAL A 136 -2.07 5.88 4.59
N SER A 137 -2.33 4.59 4.42
CA SER A 137 -1.54 3.54 5.08
C SER A 137 -0.11 3.46 4.53
N VAL A 138 0.08 3.66 3.22
CA VAL A 138 1.40 3.67 2.59
C VAL A 138 2.15 4.97 2.91
N ASP A 139 1.45 6.12 2.95
CA ASP A 139 2.04 7.39 3.39
C ASP A 139 2.53 7.30 4.84
N ALA A 140 1.73 6.71 5.72
CA ALA A 140 2.12 6.47 7.11
C ALA A 140 3.29 5.48 7.22
N LEU A 141 3.32 4.43 6.38
CA LEU A 141 4.47 3.53 6.29
C LEU A 141 5.73 4.30 5.85
N ALA A 142 5.61 5.16 4.84
CA ALA A 142 6.72 5.98 4.37
C ALA A 142 7.30 6.86 5.49
N VAL A 143 6.43 7.51 6.28
CA VAL A 143 6.86 8.30 7.45
C VAL A 143 7.56 7.43 8.50
N ASP A 144 7.06 6.20 8.74
CA ASP A 144 7.60 5.30 9.75
C ASP A 144 8.97 4.69 9.36
N VAL A 145 9.30 4.59 8.04
CA VAL A 145 10.49 3.87 7.58
C VAL A 145 11.54 4.72 6.85
N LEU A 146 11.18 5.89 6.31
CA LEU A 146 12.12 6.75 5.57
C LEU A 146 13.06 7.50 6.51
N GLN A 147 14.33 7.64 6.09
CA GLN A 147 15.26 8.54 6.75
C GLN A 147 14.99 9.99 6.30
N PRO A 148 15.31 11.00 7.13
CA PRO A 148 15.02 12.40 6.81
C PRO A 148 15.60 12.90 5.47
N ASP A 149 16.78 12.42 5.10
CA ASP A 149 17.48 12.76 3.84
C ASP A 149 16.90 12.05 2.60
N GLU A 150 16.09 11.01 2.79
CA GLU A 150 15.47 10.25 1.73
C GLU A 150 14.07 10.75 1.34
N VAL A 151 13.38 11.46 2.24
CA VAL A 151 11.95 11.80 2.13
C VAL A 151 11.62 12.49 0.80
N ALA A 152 12.38 13.50 0.41
CA ALA A 152 12.12 14.23 -0.83
C ALA A 152 12.27 13.34 -2.07
N LYS A 153 13.34 12.53 -2.11
CA LYS A 153 13.61 11.60 -3.20
C LYS A 153 12.54 10.49 -3.27
N ALA A 154 12.20 9.90 -2.13
CA ALA A 154 11.20 8.84 -2.04
C ALA A 154 9.83 9.33 -2.53
N ASN A 155 9.37 10.50 -2.06
CA ASN A 155 8.11 11.09 -2.50
C ASN A 155 8.09 11.34 -4.01
N GLY A 156 9.16 11.91 -4.57
CA GLY A 156 9.29 12.11 -6.02
C GLY A 156 9.16 10.79 -6.80
N MET A 157 9.83 9.73 -6.35
CA MET A 157 9.78 8.40 -6.97
C MET A 157 8.38 7.76 -6.83
N MET A 158 7.77 7.83 -5.66
CA MET A 158 6.43 7.32 -5.39
C MET A 158 5.39 7.98 -6.32
N PHE A 159 5.38 9.31 -6.40
CA PHE A 159 4.48 10.03 -7.30
C PHE A 159 4.75 9.75 -8.78
N ALA A 160 6.01 9.65 -9.20
CA ALA A 160 6.37 9.28 -10.56
C ALA A 160 5.83 7.88 -10.91
N THR A 161 5.97 6.93 -10.00
CA THR A 161 5.47 5.56 -10.18
C THR A 161 3.94 5.52 -10.23
N LYS A 162 3.24 6.28 -9.39
CA LYS A 162 1.78 6.44 -9.45
C LYS A 162 1.34 6.98 -10.82
N ARG A 163 2.02 8.02 -11.33
CA ARG A 163 1.73 8.57 -12.66
C ARG A 163 2.03 7.59 -13.78
N GLY A 164 3.14 6.83 -13.67
CA GLY A 164 3.43 5.71 -14.59
C GLY A 164 2.33 4.66 -14.58
N GLY A 165 1.85 4.29 -13.39
CA GLY A 165 0.69 3.40 -13.22
C GLY A 165 -0.58 3.94 -13.91
N MET A 166 -0.84 5.25 -13.78
CA MET A 166 -1.98 5.89 -14.47
C MET A 166 -1.85 5.82 -15.99
N ILE A 167 -0.65 5.99 -16.53
CA ILE A 167 -0.41 5.85 -17.98
C ILE A 167 -0.67 4.40 -18.41
N ILE A 168 -0.16 3.43 -17.68
CA ILE A 168 -0.35 2.01 -17.99
C ILE A 168 -1.85 1.65 -17.90
N GLY A 169 -2.49 1.95 -16.77
CA GLY A 169 -3.89 1.60 -16.52
C GLY A 169 -4.88 2.33 -17.44
N GLY A 170 -4.59 3.58 -17.78
CA GLY A 170 -5.44 4.41 -18.61
C GLY A 170 -5.15 4.29 -20.10
N ALA A 171 -3.96 4.72 -20.53
CA ALA A 171 -3.64 4.78 -21.95
C ALA A 171 -3.31 3.38 -22.51
N VAL A 172 -2.34 2.65 -21.89
CA VAL A 172 -1.87 1.37 -22.45
C VAL A 172 -2.97 0.30 -22.41
N LEU A 173 -3.59 0.09 -21.26
CA LEU A 173 -4.69 -0.87 -21.16
C LEU A 173 -5.97 -0.36 -21.84
N GLY A 174 -6.18 0.95 -21.91
CA GLY A 174 -7.30 1.56 -22.63
C GLY A 174 -7.30 1.27 -24.12
N MET A 175 -6.13 1.14 -24.74
CA MET A 175 -6.00 0.75 -26.16
C MET A 175 -6.57 -0.64 -26.46
N LEU A 176 -6.73 -1.49 -25.43
CA LEU A 176 -7.31 -2.84 -25.59
C LEU A 176 -8.84 -2.83 -25.53
N VAL A 177 -9.46 -1.73 -25.12
CA VAL A 177 -10.93 -1.66 -24.95
C VAL A 177 -11.69 -1.86 -26.24
N PRO A 178 -11.31 -1.25 -27.39
CA PRO A 178 -12.03 -1.44 -28.65
C PRO A 178 -12.05 -2.89 -29.14
N ASP A 179 -10.96 -3.63 -28.95
CA ASP A 179 -10.80 -4.99 -29.48
C ASP A 179 -11.33 -6.07 -28.51
N PHE A 180 -11.15 -5.88 -27.21
CA PHE A 180 -11.41 -6.90 -26.19
C PHE A 180 -12.51 -6.52 -25.18
N GLY A 181 -12.95 -5.26 -25.21
CA GLY A 181 -13.95 -4.73 -24.29
C GLY A 181 -13.40 -4.34 -22.90
N ILE A 182 -14.19 -3.53 -22.20
CA ILE A 182 -13.78 -2.93 -20.92
C ILE A 182 -13.57 -3.98 -19.82
N LYS A 183 -14.33 -5.08 -19.82
CA LYS A 183 -14.18 -6.17 -18.82
C LYS A 183 -12.84 -6.88 -18.96
N PHE A 184 -12.31 -7.02 -20.15
CA PHE A 184 -10.99 -7.62 -20.38
C PHE A 184 -9.88 -6.78 -19.72
N VAL A 185 -9.98 -5.46 -19.81
CA VAL A 185 -9.02 -4.55 -19.17
C VAL A 185 -9.08 -4.69 -17.64
N ILE A 186 -10.28 -4.84 -17.06
CA ILE A 186 -10.44 -5.12 -15.64
C ILE A 186 -9.81 -6.49 -15.27
N MET A 187 -10.03 -7.51 -16.10
CA MET A 187 -9.43 -8.84 -15.89
C MET A 187 -7.90 -8.82 -15.87
N ILE A 188 -7.26 -7.96 -16.66
CA ILE A 188 -5.79 -7.79 -16.63
C ILE A 188 -5.34 -7.06 -15.35
N GLN A 189 -6.08 -6.07 -14.88
CA GLN A 189 -5.70 -5.29 -13.70
C GLN A 189 -5.75 -6.11 -12.41
N ILE A 190 -6.71 -7.03 -12.28
CA ILE A 190 -6.87 -7.86 -11.07
C ILE A 190 -5.59 -8.65 -10.74
N PRO A 191 -5.01 -9.47 -11.65
CA PRO A 191 -3.78 -10.19 -11.35
C PRO A 191 -2.58 -9.27 -11.12
N LEU A 192 -2.53 -8.10 -11.76
CA LEU A 192 -1.49 -7.11 -11.50
C LEU A 192 -1.59 -6.57 -10.06
N LEU A 193 -2.79 -6.25 -9.59
CA LEU A 193 -3.01 -5.80 -8.21
C LEU A 193 -2.71 -6.92 -7.20
N ILE A 194 -3.09 -8.17 -7.51
CA ILE A 194 -2.77 -9.33 -6.67
C ILE A 194 -1.24 -9.52 -6.59
N LEU A 195 -0.53 -9.40 -7.70
CA LEU A 195 0.93 -9.51 -7.73
C LEU A 195 1.58 -8.43 -6.85
N ILE A 196 1.08 -7.19 -6.91
CA ILE A 196 1.56 -6.11 -6.05
C ILE A 196 1.21 -6.39 -4.58
N MET A 197 0.02 -6.94 -4.30
CA MET A 197 -0.41 -7.29 -2.95
C MET A 197 0.46 -8.40 -2.31
N LEU A 198 1.09 -9.25 -3.11
CA LEU A 198 2.05 -10.24 -2.61
C LEU A 198 3.29 -9.58 -1.98
N LEU A 199 3.66 -8.38 -2.44
CA LEU A 199 4.83 -7.69 -1.91
C LEU A 199 4.72 -7.42 -0.39
N PRO A 200 3.68 -6.74 0.14
CA PRO A 200 3.56 -6.52 1.58
C PRO A 200 3.37 -7.82 2.39
N LEU A 201 2.97 -8.94 1.78
CA LEU A 201 2.93 -10.23 2.47
C LEU A 201 4.32 -10.71 2.90
N PHE A 202 5.36 -10.38 2.11
CA PHE A 202 6.74 -10.81 2.35
C PHE A 202 7.64 -9.70 2.88
N LEU A 203 7.07 -8.55 3.29
CA LEU A 203 7.82 -7.43 3.85
C LEU A 203 7.71 -7.41 5.38
N ARG A 204 8.83 -7.18 6.05
CA ARG A 204 8.89 -6.83 7.47
C ARG A 204 9.13 -5.33 7.59
N GLU A 205 8.27 -4.62 8.32
CA GLU A 205 8.45 -3.18 8.57
C GLU A 205 9.68 -2.93 9.42
N LYS A 206 9.80 -3.68 10.53
CA LYS A 206 10.88 -3.58 11.51
C LYS A 206 11.52 -4.94 11.77
N PRO A 207 12.77 -4.96 12.27
CA PRO A 207 13.36 -6.19 12.78
C PRO A 207 12.46 -6.83 13.85
N GLY A 208 12.28 -8.15 13.79
CA GLY A 208 11.43 -8.88 14.74
C GLY A 208 9.94 -8.95 14.39
N ASN A 209 9.44 -8.22 13.37
CA ASN A 209 8.08 -8.43 12.89
C ASN A 209 7.91 -9.82 12.27
N LYS A 210 6.79 -10.48 12.58
CA LYS A 210 6.40 -11.76 11.97
C LYS A 210 5.90 -11.54 10.55
N LEU A 211 6.17 -12.47 9.64
CA LEU A 211 5.58 -12.48 8.32
C LEU A 211 4.17 -13.07 8.34
N PHE A 212 3.95 -14.11 9.13
CA PHE A 212 2.68 -14.81 9.24
C PHE A 212 2.25 -15.04 10.69
N PRO A 213 0.93 -15.17 10.98
CA PRO A 213 0.39 -15.37 12.33
C PRO A 213 0.91 -16.63 13.04
N TRP A 214 1.24 -17.65 12.25
CA TRP A 214 1.73 -18.95 12.73
C TRP A 214 3.27 -19.03 12.82
N GLU A 215 3.98 -17.96 12.45
CA GLU A 215 5.43 -17.90 12.61
C GLU A 215 5.74 -17.87 14.12
N ASN A 216 6.42 -18.90 14.62
CA ASN A 216 6.92 -18.88 15.98
C ASN A 216 7.81 -17.65 16.13
N SER A 217 7.57 -16.84 17.12
CA SER A 217 8.53 -15.81 17.50
C SER A 217 9.78 -16.55 17.98
N GLU A 218 10.71 -16.85 17.10
CA GLU A 218 12.11 -16.72 17.46
C GLU A 218 12.31 -15.21 17.70
N SER A 219 11.75 -14.72 18.81
CA SER A 219 12.35 -13.62 19.47
C SER A 219 13.77 -14.12 19.78
N GLU A 220 14.72 -13.84 18.93
CA GLU A 220 15.95 -13.32 19.47
C GLU A 220 15.48 -12.18 20.35
N ILE A 221 15.25 -12.53 21.62
CA ILE A 221 15.42 -11.62 22.72
C ILE A 221 16.82 -11.11 22.43
N VAL A 222 16.92 -9.95 21.79
CA VAL A 222 18.14 -9.16 21.83
C VAL A 222 18.30 -8.96 23.32
N LYS A 223 19.06 -9.89 23.94
CA LYS A 223 19.41 -9.77 25.36
C LYS A 223 19.98 -8.36 25.47
N PRO A 224 19.40 -7.50 26.29
CA PRO A 224 19.91 -6.16 26.46
C PRO A 224 21.41 -6.33 26.65
N LYS A 225 22.22 -5.61 25.86
CA LYS A 225 23.67 -5.64 26.05
C LYS A 225 23.87 -5.12 27.47
N GLU A 226 24.15 -6.02 28.41
CA GLU A 226 24.48 -5.64 29.77
C GLU A 226 25.76 -4.80 29.71
N VAL A 227 25.59 -3.50 29.85
CA VAL A 227 26.69 -2.59 30.06
C VAL A 227 26.92 -2.56 31.57
N VAL A 228 27.89 -3.33 32.00
CA VAL A 228 28.32 -3.29 33.40
C VAL A 228 29.11 -2.01 33.61
N LEU A 229 28.48 -1.04 34.24
CA LEU A 229 29.16 0.16 34.72
C LEU A 229 29.63 -0.13 36.17
N ASN A 230 30.93 -0.39 36.33
CA ASN A 230 31.54 -0.45 37.64
C ASN A 230 31.71 0.98 38.17
N SER A 231 30.90 1.35 39.17
CA SER A 231 31.16 2.51 39.99
C SER A 231 31.75 2.04 41.33
N GLU A 232 32.56 2.88 41.96
CA GLU A 232 33.16 2.55 43.31
C GLU A 232 32.10 2.32 44.40
N GLU A 233 30.84 2.63 44.15
CA GLU A 233 29.73 2.54 45.13
C GLU A 233 28.72 1.40 44.83
N GLY A 234 28.92 0.58 43.81
CA GLY A 234 28.04 -0.56 43.51
C GLY A 234 27.89 -0.86 42.00
N THR A 235 27.40 -2.05 41.69
CA THR A 235 27.18 -2.48 40.32
C THR A 235 25.81 -2.03 39.85
N LEU A 236 25.76 -1.11 38.89
CA LEU A 236 24.54 -0.68 38.19
C LEU A 236 24.40 -1.46 36.89
N LEU A 237 23.32 -2.20 36.76
CA LEU A 237 22.95 -2.83 35.50
C LEU A 237 22.16 -1.84 34.66
N ALA A 238 22.73 -1.41 33.54
CA ALA A 238 22.06 -0.57 32.56
C ALA A 238 21.73 -1.38 31.33
N TRP A 239 20.52 -1.24 30.81
CA TRP A 239 20.13 -1.80 29.52
C TRP A 239 19.48 -0.73 28.65
N LYS A 240 19.68 -0.85 27.36
CA LYS A 240 19.12 0.06 26.36
C LYS A 240 17.81 -0.53 25.83
N GLU A 241 16.71 0.14 26.08
CA GLU A 241 15.40 -0.21 25.57
C GLU A 241 14.88 0.97 24.74
N ASN A 242 14.73 0.78 23.43
CA ASN A 242 14.25 1.80 22.48
C ASN A 242 14.99 3.15 22.53
N ASP A 243 16.32 3.13 22.60
CA ASP A 243 17.20 4.29 22.76
C ASP A 243 17.16 5.00 24.12
N ASP A 244 16.32 4.57 25.05
CA ASP A 244 16.35 5.05 26.44
C ASP A 244 17.22 4.14 27.30
N LEU A 245 18.13 4.73 28.08
CA LEU A 245 18.92 4.04 29.08
C LEU A 245 18.06 3.83 30.32
N ARG A 246 17.83 2.57 30.70
CA ARG A 246 17.16 2.21 31.93
C ARG A 246 18.17 1.60 32.92
N PHE A 247 18.04 1.96 34.17
CA PHE A 247 18.95 1.56 35.26
C PHE A 247 18.18 0.74 36.31
N ARG A 248 18.77 -0.35 36.76
CA ARG A 248 18.30 -1.10 37.93
C ARG A 248 19.42 -1.15 38.95
N GLY A 249 19.18 -0.63 40.12
CA GLY A 249 20.08 -0.80 41.27
C GLY A 249 20.07 -2.26 41.74
N ALA A 250 21.22 -2.80 42.05
CA ALA A 250 21.36 -4.11 42.68
C ALA A 250 21.08 -4.01 44.16
#